data_2b249fcc3331145e6b94b8b737c5ac39
#
_entry.id   2b249fcc3331145e6b94b8b737c5ac39
#
_cell.length_a   1.000
_cell.length_b   1.000
_cell.length_c   1.000
_cell.angle_alpha   90.00
_cell.angle_beta   90.00
_cell.angle_gamma   90.00
#
_symmetry.space_group_name_H-M   'P 1'
#
loop_
_entity.id
_entity.type
_entity.pdbx_description
1 polymer ?
#
loop_
_entity_poly.entity_id
_entity_poly.type
_entity_poly.pdbx_seq_one_letter_code
_entity_poly.pdbx_strand_id
1 'polypeptide(L)'
;MSAGAAISQANPALPAWRDPANWMKAADICAVLAAAALPWSTSLVGIFIVAFLVMMTPTVEPRAYSQSLRRPVFALPIAFFVLAVIGTLWSEAPWGARLYAIGPVAKLLVLPALLYHYERSLRGTWVFTSFLISCGVLMAFSWIVAFYPQFALKPDAEYGVPVKNYIDQSQEFALCAVALAYPIISLLRTKRFLLAALLTLVALSFVLNMVFVTISRTALVTAPVTLLVFALLHMKWRNVVVGLCLTALLGALVWTASPHLRNTTSTFVRDYQLYKERNMPTSIGLRLEFWKKSLGFLGEAPVIGHGTGSIRGLFEQAATGSRLTASAEIIGNPHNQTLNVAIQWGILGIAVLYAMWLFHLLLFGGDSQVAWIGFLVVVQNFATSLFNSHLFDFNEGWIYVLGVGIAGGMVSAIKTEPMISSALARESVPVEGTSNACGPPFALPGSLRRNGPENMRQS
;
A
#
# COMPACT_ATOMS: atom_id res chain seq x y z
N MET A 1 42.33 54.94 8.19
CA MET A 1 42.24 53.49 8.06
C MET A 1 41.36 52.96 9.19
N SER A 2 40.08 52.73 8.91
CA SER A 2 39.15 52.18 9.89
C SER A 2 38.42 51.06 9.18
N ALA A 3 38.75 49.81 9.52
CA ALA A 3 38.12 48.60 9.03
C ALA A 3 36.82 48.40 9.79
N GLY A 4 35.70 48.64 9.13
CA GLY A 4 34.39 48.34 9.63
C GLY A 4 34.19 46.83 9.68
N ALA A 5 34.19 46.22 10.85
CA ALA A 5 33.75 44.86 11.08
C ALA A 5 32.23 44.80 10.86
N ALA A 6 31.82 44.19 9.74
CA ALA A 6 30.42 43.82 9.53
C ALA A 6 30.07 42.67 10.51
N ILE A 7 29.41 43.05 11.61
CA ILE A 7 28.81 42.09 12.53
C ILE A 7 27.68 41.40 11.74
N SER A 8 27.89 40.15 11.35
CA SER A 8 26.84 39.27 10.90
C SER A 8 25.80 39.16 12.01
N GLN A 9 24.66 39.83 11.86
CA GLN A 9 23.53 39.67 12.74
C GLN A 9 23.02 38.22 12.52
N ALA A 10 23.40 37.33 13.45
CA ALA A 10 22.76 36.03 13.57
C ALA A 10 21.28 36.27 13.82
N ASN A 11 20.43 35.90 12.87
CA ASN A 11 19.00 35.92 13.04
C ASN A 11 18.66 35.14 14.35
N PRO A 12 17.95 35.71 15.31
CA PRO A 12 17.59 34.98 16.53
C PRO A 12 16.81 33.72 16.15
N ALA A 13 17.32 32.57 16.60
CA ALA A 13 16.67 31.28 16.36
C ALA A 13 15.21 31.35 16.80
N LEU A 14 14.29 31.05 15.90
CA LEU A 14 12.88 31.02 16.20
C LEU A 14 12.62 30.10 17.40
N PRO A 15 11.71 30.43 18.32
CA PRO A 15 11.32 29.53 19.38
C PRO A 15 10.94 28.15 18.80
N ALA A 16 11.35 27.06 19.44
CA ALA A 16 11.21 25.69 18.93
C ALA A 16 9.78 25.35 18.44
N TRP A 17 8.75 25.94 19.04
CA TRP A 17 7.34 25.76 18.66
C TRP A 17 6.93 26.59 17.43
N ARG A 18 7.73 27.56 16.98
CA ARG A 18 7.52 28.34 15.73
C ARG A 18 8.31 27.79 14.55
N ASP A 19 9.20 26.84 14.77
CA ASP A 19 9.99 26.24 13.70
C ASP A 19 9.21 25.13 12.99
N PRO A 20 8.81 25.31 11.70
CA PRO A 20 8.12 24.27 10.94
C PRO A 20 8.88 22.95 10.85
N ALA A 21 10.22 22.96 10.93
CA ALA A 21 11.02 21.75 10.87
C ALA A 21 10.79 20.84 12.09
N ASN A 22 10.55 21.42 13.28
CA ASN A 22 10.22 20.66 14.49
C ASN A 22 8.83 20.02 14.39
N TRP A 23 7.85 20.72 13.85
CA TRP A 23 6.52 20.18 13.62
C TRP A 23 6.53 19.05 12.58
N MET A 24 7.29 19.21 11.49
CA MET A 24 7.48 18.17 10.49
C MET A 24 8.11 16.92 11.11
N LYS A 25 9.15 17.07 11.93
CA LYS A 25 9.80 15.96 12.64
C LYS A 25 8.83 15.30 13.64
N ALA A 26 8.02 16.08 14.35
CA ALA A 26 7.02 15.55 15.28
C ALA A 26 5.94 14.72 14.53
N ALA A 27 5.48 15.20 13.37
CA ALA A 27 4.57 14.45 12.51
C ALA A 27 5.21 13.14 12.01
N ASP A 28 6.48 13.17 11.56
CA ASP A 28 7.22 11.95 11.19
C ASP A 28 7.27 10.94 12.34
N ILE A 29 7.56 11.38 13.58
CA ILE A 29 7.59 10.51 14.76
C ILE A 29 6.22 9.90 15.04
N CYS A 30 5.14 10.68 14.93
CA CYS A 30 3.78 10.15 15.08
C CYS A 30 3.47 9.06 14.04
N ALA A 31 3.86 9.25 12.79
CA ALA A 31 3.68 8.24 11.74
C ALA A 31 4.53 6.97 12.01
N VAL A 32 5.77 7.11 12.50
CA VAL A 32 6.62 6.00 12.94
C VAL A 32 5.95 5.21 14.06
N LEU A 33 5.41 5.89 15.07
CA LEU A 33 4.71 5.26 16.18
C LEU A 33 3.40 4.60 15.75
N ALA A 34 2.66 5.20 14.80
CA ALA A 34 1.47 4.59 14.22
C ALA A 34 1.80 3.26 13.52
N ALA A 35 2.87 3.23 12.73
CA ALA A 35 3.32 2.02 12.05
C ALA A 35 3.84 0.96 13.03
N ALA A 36 4.58 1.35 14.07
CA ALA A 36 5.02 0.44 15.13
C ALA A 36 3.85 -0.16 15.91
N ALA A 37 2.79 0.63 16.16
CA ALA A 37 1.61 0.21 16.91
C ALA A 37 0.67 -0.68 16.08
N LEU A 38 0.76 -0.63 14.74
CA LEU A 38 -0.21 -1.28 13.86
C LEU A 38 -0.36 -2.79 14.10
N PRO A 39 0.70 -3.58 14.31
CA PRO A 39 0.56 -5.00 14.64
C PRO A 39 -0.05 -5.27 16.02
N TRP A 40 -0.05 -4.30 16.94
CA TRP A 40 -0.36 -4.51 18.35
C TRP A 40 -1.70 -3.94 18.80
N SER A 41 -2.04 -2.72 18.41
CA SER A 41 -3.16 -1.98 19.00
C SER A 41 -3.86 -1.04 18.01
N THR A 42 -5.15 -1.26 17.81
CA THR A 42 -6.00 -0.38 16.99
C THR A 42 -6.14 1.02 17.61
N SER A 43 -6.25 1.09 18.94
CA SER A 43 -6.40 2.37 19.66
C SER A 43 -5.15 3.24 19.54
N LEU A 44 -3.95 2.64 19.71
CA LEU A 44 -2.69 3.39 19.57
C LEU A 44 -2.49 3.92 18.16
N VAL A 45 -2.84 3.13 17.13
CA VAL A 45 -2.82 3.63 15.73
C VAL A 45 -3.71 4.85 15.59
N GLY A 46 -4.96 4.80 16.09
CA GLY A 46 -5.87 5.93 16.03
C GLY A 46 -5.30 7.18 16.73
N ILE A 47 -4.74 7.03 17.95
CA ILE A 47 -4.13 8.12 18.70
C ILE A 47 -2.97 8.75 17.93
N PHE A 48 -2.04 7.93 17.40
CA PHE A 48 -0.88 8.44 16.69
C PHE A 48 -1.23 9.05 15.32
N ILE A 49 -2.27 8.56 14.65
CA ILE A 49 -2.78 9.18 13.41
C ILE A 49 -3.41 10.54 13.70
N VAL A 50 -4.22 10.67 14.74
CA VAL A 50 -4.77 11.98 15.15
C VAL A 50 -3.63 12.92 15.55
N ALA A 51 -2.65 12.46 16.32
CA ALA A 51 -1.46 13.24 16.66
C ALA A 51 -0.68 13.66 15.39
N PHE A 52 -0.48 12.76 14.42
CA PHE A 52 0.12 13.09 13.13
C PHE A 52 -0.60 14.25 12.42
N LEU A 53 -1.93 14.18 12.31
CA LEU A 53 -2.72 15.22 11.65
C LEU A 53 -2.60 16.57 12.38
N VAL A 54 -2.61 16.56 13.72
CA VAL A 54 -2.41 17.77 14.54
C VAL A 54 -1.01 18.35 14.32
N MET A 55 0.04 17.52 14.40
CA MET A 55 1.43 17.97 14.23
C MET A 55 1.72 18.45 12.79
N MET A 56 1.04 17.88 11.80
CA MET A 56 1.17 18.30 10.42
C MET A 56 0.52 19.67 10.15
N THR A 57 -0.55 20.04 10.86
CA THR A 57 -1.33 21.25 10.58
C THR A 57 -0.49 22.52 10.44
N PRO A 58 0.49 22.82 11.34
CA PRO A 58 1.32 24.03 11.21
C PRO A 58 2.26 24.03 10.00
N THR A 59 2.46 22.87 9.35
CA THR A 59 3.34 22.72 8.17
C THR A 59 2.60 22.77 6.85
N VAL A 60 1.24 22.84 6.90
CA VAL A 60 0.41 22.86 5.70
C VAL A 60 0.37 24.25 5.11
N GLU A 61 0.73 24.36 3.85
CA GLU A 61 0.49 25.53 3.03
C GLU A 61 -0.83 25.36 2.27
N PRO A 62 -1.90 26.12 2.62
CA PRO A 62 -3.25 25.84 2.11
C PRO A 62 -3.37 25.87 0.59
N ARG A 63 -2.64 26.80 -0.07
CA ARG A 63 -2.65 26.91 -1.54
C ARG A 63 -1.99 25.69 -2.20
N ALA A 64 -0.81 25.30 -1.73
CA ALA A 64 -0.10 24.15 -2.26
C ALA A 64 -0.88 22.85 -1.99
N TYR A 65 -1.45 22.69 -0.79
CA TYR A 65 -2.29 21.53 -0.47
C TYR A 65 -3.52 21.44 -1.38
N SER A 66 -4.25 22.57 -1.58
CA SER A 66 -5.42 22.60 -2.47
C SER A 66 -5.06 22.29 -3.93
N GLN A 67 -3.89 22.70 -4.40
CA GLN A 67 -3.40 22.33 -5.73
C GLN A 67 -3.09 20.83 -5.82
N SER A 68 -2.49 20.25 -4.78
CA SER A 68 -2.23 18.81 -4.71
C SER A 68 -3.52 17.98 -4.77
N LEU A 69 -4.62 18.46 -4.17
CA LEU A 69 -5.93 17.78 -4.21
C LEU A 69 -6.53 17.65 -5.63
N ARG A 70 -6.02 18.39 -6.62
CA ARG A 70 -6.44 18.23 -8.02
C ARG A 70 -5.83 17.02 -8.71
N ARG A 71 -4.77 16.45 -8.12
CA ARG A 71 -4.11 15.26 -8.66
C ARG A 71 -4.96 14.01 -8.33
N PRO A 72 -5.19 13.08 -9.29
CA PRO A 72 -6.06 11.91 -9.06
C PRO A 72 -5.68 11.08 -7.83
N VAL A 73 -4.38 10.92 -7.56
CA VAL A 73 -3.88 10.16 -6.40
C VAL A 73 -4.31 10.76 -5.04
N PHE A 74 -4.58 12.08 -4.99
CA PHE A 74 -5.12 12.76 -3.82
C PHE A 74 -6.65 12.82 -3.86
N ALA A 75 -7.23 13.08 -5.04
CA ALA A 75 -8.66 13.31 -5.21
C ALA A 75 -9.51 12.06 -5.03
N LEU A 76 -9.05 10.89 -5.53
CA LEU A 76 -9.84 9.67 -5.54
C LEU A 76 -10.16 9.11 -4.16
N PRO A 77 -9.26 9.10 -3.15
CA PRO A 77 -9.61 8.74 -1.78
C PRO A 77 -10.70 9.66 -1.19
N ILE A 78 -10.64 10.96 -1.49
CA ILE A 78 -11.65 11.93 -1.05
C ILE A 78 -12.96 11.69 -1.78
N ALA A 79 -12.94 11.49 -3.09
CA ALA A 79 -14.13 11.19 -3.88
C ALA A 79 -14.82 9.92 -3.39
N PHE A 80 -14.06 8.91 -3.00
CA PHE A 80 -14.61 7.67 -2.44
C PHE A 80 -15.29 7.93 -1.08
N PHE A 81 -14.68 8.72 -0.21
CA PHE A 81 -15.32 9.13 1.05
C PHE A 81 -16.57 9.96 0.82
N VAL A 82 -16.52 10.94 -0.09
CA VAL A 82 -17.67 11.78 -0.46
C VAL A 82 -18.81 10.92 -1.00
N LEU A 83 -18.51 9.94 -1.85
CA LEU A 83 -19.50 8.97 -2.35
C LEU A 83 -20.14 8.19 -1.21
N ALA A 84 -19.37 7.74 -0.22
CA ALA A 84 -19.91 7.05 0.95
C ALA A 84 -20.83 7.96 1.78
N VAL A 85 -20.48 9.25 1.94
CA VAL A 85 -21.33 10.23 2.65
C VAL A 85 -22.61 10.50 1.85
N ILE A 86 -22.51 10.81 0.57
CA ILE A 86 -23.67 11.08 -0.29
C ILE A 86 -24.56 9.84 -0.40
N GLY A 87 -23.97 8.63 -0.41
CA GLY A 87 -24.66 7.34 -0.42
C GLY A 87 -25.61 7.12 0.76
N THR A 88 -25.47 7.89 1.84
CA THR A 88 -26.43 7.87 2.95
C THR A 88 -27.79 8.45 2.58
N LEU A 89 -27.87 9.30 1.56
CA LEU A 89 -29.09 10.04 1.19
C LEU A 89 -30.13 9.14 0.54
N TRP A 90 -29.74 8.10 -0.19
CA TRP A 90 -30.66 7.14 -0.83
C TRP A 90 -30.67 5.77 -0.17
N SER A 91 -29.93 5.58 0.92
CA SER A 91 -29.94 4.33 1.67
C SER A 91 -31.23 4.17 2.46
N GLU A 92 -31.82 2.98 2.46
CA GLU A 92 -32.94 2.62 3.33
C GLU A 92 -32.50 2.08 4.69
N ALA A 93 -31.19 1.92 4.90
CA ALA A 93 -30.66 1.41 6.17
C ALA A 93 -30.93 2.42 7.33
N PRO A 94 -31.06 1.95 8.57
CA PRO A 94 -31.12 2.80 9.74
C PRO A 94 -29.91 3.73 9.86
N TRP A 95 -30.09 4.95 10.38
CA TRP A 95 -29.00 5.93 10.50
C TRP A 95 -27.76 5.42 11.20
N GLY A 96 -27.93 4.57 12.24
CA GLY A 96 -26.78 3.95 12.91
C GLY A 96 -25.94 3.09 11.98
N ALA A 97 -26.56 2.32 11.08
CA ALA A 97 -25.85 1.50 10.10
C ALA A 97 -25.16 2.36 9.01
N ARG A 98 -25.83 3.45 8.56
CA ARG A 98 -25.22 4.40 7.60
C ARG A 98 -23.96 5.05 8.17
N LEU A 99 -24.03 5.58 9.40
CA LEU A 99 -22.89 6.21 10.07
C LEU A 99 -21.77 5.23 10.36
N TYR A 100 -22.11 4.02 10.80
CA TYR A 100 -21.12 2.96 11.02
C TYR A 100 -20.37 2.60 9.73
N ALA A 101 -21.06 2.52 8.60
CA ALA A 101 -20.46 2.18 7.31
C ALA A 101 -19.54 3.27 6.72
N ILE A 102 -19.67 4.55 7.16
CA ILE A 102 -18.75 5.63 6.78
C ILE A 102 -17.38 5.45 7.46
N GLY A 103 -17.33 4.94 8.69
CA GLY A 103 -16.11 4.81 9.48
C GLY A 103 -14.95 4.11 8.74
N PRO A 104 -15.14 2.93 8.16
CA PRO A 104 -14.12 2.22 7.40
C PRO A 104 -13.56 3.01 6.20
N VAL A 105 -14.35 3.87 5.58
CA VAL A 105 -13.95 4.69 4.44
C VAL A 105 -13.23 5.97 4.88
N ALA A 106 -13.55 6.49 6.07
CA ALA A 106 -13.01 7.75 6.59
C ALA A 106 -11.47 7.74 6.73
N LYS A 107 -10.86 6.57 6.99
CA LYS A 107 -9.38 6.46 7.04
C LYS A 107 -8.69 6.88 5.73
N LEU A 108 -9.38 6.78 4.59
CA LEU A 108 -8.85 7.20 3.28
C LEU A 108 -8.59 8.71 3.21
N LEU A 109 -9.26 9.53 4.05
CA LEU A 109 -8.98 10.97 4.16
C LEU A 109 -7.59 11.29 4.70
N VAL A 110 -6.96 10.35 5.41
CA VAL A 110 -5.59 10.52 5.92
C VAL A 110 -4.55 10.36 4.81
N LEU A 111 -4.89 9.62 3.73
CA LEU A 111 -3.96 9.34 2.63
C LEU A 111 -3.47 10.62 1.92
N PRO A 112 -4.33 11.58 1.52
CA PRO A 112 -3.88 12.87 0.97
C PRO A 112 -2.97 13.66 1.92
N ALA A 113 -3.22 13.61 3.23
CA ALA A 113 -2.37 14.28 4.21
C ALA A 113 -0.98 13.65 4.27
N LEU A 114 -0.89 12.32 4.28
CA LEU A 114 0.38 11.59 4.24
C LEU A 114 1.15 11.86 2.93
N LEU A 115 0.48 11.80 1.78
CA LEU A 115 1.09 12.12 0.48
C LEU A 115 1.72 13.52 0.52
N TYR A 116 0.96 14.52 0.95
CA TYR A 116 1.43 15.90 1.03
C TYR A 116 2.60 16.09 1.99
N HIS A 117 2.54 15.46 3.17
CA HIS A 117 3.60 15.53 4.16
C HIS A 117 4.89 14.90 3.63
N TYR A 118 4.82 13.69 3.07
CA TYR A 118 5.98 12.95 2.61
C TYR A 118 6.48 13.37 1.21
N GLU A 119 5.80 14.25 0.50
CA GLU A 119 6.39 15.03 -0.60
C GLU A 119 7.47 16.01 -0.11
N ARG A 120 7.48 16.33 1.19
CA ARG A 120 8.38 17.31 1.84
C ARG A 120 9.31 16.68 2.88
N SER A 121 8.95 15.53 3.45
CA SER A 121 9.77 14.81 4.42
C SER A 121 10.47 13.62 3.77
N LEU A 122 11.79 13.55 3.96
CA LEU A 122 12.62 12.42 3.50
C LEU A 122 12.68 11.25 4.50
N ARG A 123 11.93 11.33 5.62
CA ARG A 123 12.01 10.36 6.72
C ARG A 123 11.00 9.22 6.62
N GLY A 124 10.30 9.06 5.49
CA GLY A 124 9.32 7.97 5.31
C GLY A 124 9.93 6.57 5.44
N THR A 125 11.22 6.40 5.14
CA THR A 125 11.92 5.12 5.37
C THR A 125 11.96 4.70 6.84
N TRP A 126 11.94 5.64 7.79
CA TRP A 126 11.85 5.34 9.22
C TRP A 126 10.54 4.62 9.58
N VAL A 127 9.45 5.01 8.92
CA VAL A 127 8.12 4.40 9.13
C VAL A 127 8.12 2.94 8.66
N PHE A 128 8.66 2.67 7.47
CA PHE A 128 8.76 1.31 6.94
C PHE A 128 9.68 0.42 7.78
N THR A 129 10.81 0.97 8.23
CA THR A 129 11.75 0.27 9.13
C THR A 129 11.10 -0.03 10.47
N SER A 130 10.37 0.92 11.05
CA SER A 130 9.65 0.75 12.31
C SER A 130 8.59 -0.35 12.21
N PHE A 131 7.81 -0.37 11.13
CA PHE A 131 6.84 -1.43 10.87
C PHE A 131 7.52 -2.79 10.76
N LEU A 132 8.60 -2.89 9.99
CA LEU A 132 9.36 -4.15 9.82
C LEU A 132 9.92 -4.66 11.16
N ILE A 133 10.50 -3.78 11.97
CA ILE A 133 11.02 -4.14 13.30
C ILE A 133 9.87 -4.61 14.20
N SER A 134 8.75 -3.89 14.21
CA SER A 134 7.58 -4.23 15.00
C SER A 134 7.00 -5.60 14.61
N CYS A 135 6.88 -5.88 13.32
CA CYS A 135 6.47 -7.21 12.82
C CYS A 135 7.50 -8.29 13.17
N GLY A 136 8.81 -7.96 13.17
CA GLY A 136 9.87 -8.87 13.60
C GLY A 136 9.73 -9.26 15.07
N VAL A 137 9.43 -8.30 15.95
CA VAL A 137 9.13 -8.55 17.36
C VAL A 137 7.87 -9.40 17.51
N LEU A 138 6.81 -9.08 16.76
CA LEU A 138 5.58 -9.87 16.75
C LEU A 138 5.84 -11.32 16.29
N MET A 139 6.67 -11.51 15.26
CA MET A 139 7.04 -12.83 14.76
C MET A 139 7.81 -13.64 15.83
N ALA A 140 8.78 -13.03 16.50
CA ALA A 140 9.50 -13.69 17.58
C ALA A 140 8.54 -14.09 18.71
N PHE A 141 7.62 -13.19 19.06
CA PHE A 141 6.61 -13.45 20.07
C PHE A 141 5.59 -14.51 19.63
N SER A 142 5.24 -14.55 18.35
CA SER A 142 4.41 -15.60 17.77
C SER A 142 5.02 -17.00 17.96
N TRP A 143 6.34 -17.16 17.76
CA TRP A 143 7.03 -18.41 18.04
C TRP A 143 7.01 -18.77 19.55
N ILE A 144 7.20 -17.78 20.43
CA ILE A 144 7.10 -18.00 21.89
C ILE A 144 5.70 -18.52 22.24
N VAL A 145 4.64 -17.86 21.75
CA VAL A 145 3.25 -18.25 22.03
C VAL A 145 2.89 -19.61 21.41
N ALA A 146 3.50 -19.97 20.27
CA ALA A 146 3.31 -21.30 19.67
C ALA A 146 3.82 -22.43 20.59
N PHE A 147 4.93 -22.24 21.30
CA PHE A 147 5.46 -23.21 22.26
C PHE A 147 4.91 -23.04 23.69
N TYR A 148 4.54 -21.83 24.06
CA TYR A 148 4.07 -21.44 25.39
C TYR A 148 2.79 -20.60 25.28
N PRO A 149 1.61 -21.22 25.04
CA PRO A 149 0.34 -20.50 24.80
C PRO A 149 -0.08 -19.58 25.93
N GLN A 150 0.36 -19.85 27.17
CA GLN A 150 0.07 -19.02 28.34
C GLN A 150 0.61 -17.58 28.27
N PHE A 151 1.53 -17.29 27.36
CA PHE A 151 2.04 -15.93 27.12
C PHE A 151 1.23 -15.12 26.11
N ALA A 152 0.18 -15.71 25.51
CA ALA A 152 -0.70 -14.95 24.64
C ALA A 152 -1.34 -13.78 25.42
N LEU A 153 -1.40 -12.60 24.79
CA LEU A 153 -1.96 -11.39 25.40
C LEU A 153 -3.49 -11.34 25.31
N LYS A 154 -4.08 -12.21 24.50
CA LYS A 154 -5.51 -12.33 24.28
C LYS A 154 -6.02 -13.63 24.86
N PRO A 155 -7.11 -13.61 25.67
CA PRO A 155 -7.82 -14.82 26.06
C PRO A 155 -8.28 -15.59 24.80
N ASP A 156 -8.25 -16.90 24.82
CA ASP A 156 -8.65 -17.78 23.72
C ASP A 156 -7.89 -17.49 22.41
N ALA A 157 -6.59 -17.14 22.52
CA ALA A 157 -5.74 -16.89 21.37
C ALA A 157 -5.57 -18.16 20.53
N GLU A 158 -5.65 -17.99 19.21
CA GLU A 158 -5.34 -19.06 18.28
C GLU A 158 -3.86 -19.44 18.36
N TYR A 159 -3.49 -20.66 17.92
CA TYR A 159 -2.13 -21.15 17.97
C TYR A 159 -1.13 -20.18 17.34
N GLY A 160 -0.14 -19.74 18.11
CA GLY A 160 0.89 -18.82 17.67
C GLY A 160 0.43 -17.39 17.34
N VAL A 161 -0.77 -16.98 17.78
CA VAL A 161 -1.31 -15.62 17.58
C VAL A 161 -1.33 -14.86 18.89
N PRO A 162 -0.35 -13.97 19.16
CA PRO A 162 -0.23 -13.31 20.46
C PRO A 162 -1.31 -12.26 20.75
N VAL A 163 -1.79 -11.53 19.72
CA VAL A 163 -2.54 -10.28 19.93
C VAL A 163 -3.85 -10.24 19.17
N LYS A 164 -3.83 -10.13 17.84
CA LYS A 164 -5.01 -9.85 17.01
C LYS A 164 -5.71 -11.13 16.51
N ASN A 165 -5.47 -11.46 15.27
CA ASN A 165 -5.93 -12.67 14.61
C ASN A 165 -4.89 -13.16 13.61
N TYR A 166 -4.98 -14.41 13.18
CA TYR A 166 -4.03 -15.03 12.27
C TYR A 166 -4.05 -14.43 10.85
N ILE A 167 -5.16 -13.81 10.43
CA ILE A 167 -5.30 -13.20 9.10
C ILE A 167 -4.44 -11.94 9.04
N ASP A 168 -4.64 -11.00 9.97
CA ASP A 168 -3.86 -9.76 10.07
C ASP A 168 -2.38 -10.08 10.17
N GLN A 169 -2.00 -10.96 11.11
CA GLN A 169 -0.61 -11.33 11.35
C GLN A 169 0.06 -11.94 10.11
N SER A 170 -0.61 -12.83 9.39
CA SER A 170 -0.04 -13.44 8.18
C SER A 170 0.05 -12.45 7.01
N GLN A 171 -0.84 -11.47 6.90
CA GLN A 171 -0.75 -10.43 5.88
C GLN A 171 0.44 -9.48 6.15
N GLU A 172 0.65 -9.11 7.41
CA GLU A 172 1.80 -8.31 7.84
C GLU A 172 3.11 -9.03 7.55
N PHE A 173 3.19 -10.33 7.87
CA PHE A 173 4.39 -11.15 7.64
C PHE A 173 4.66 -11.36 6.15
N ALA A 174 3.63 -11.61 5.33
CA ALA A 174 3.76 -11.70 3.89
C ALA A 174 4.30 -10.39 3.28
N LEU A 175 3.75 -9.24 3.72
CA LEU A 175 4.23 -7.94 3.29
C LEU A 175 5.71 -7.73 3.64
N CYS A 176 6.10 -8.00 4.89
CA CYS A 176 7.49 -7.86 5.34
C CYS A 176 8.44 -8.78 4.57
N ALA A 177 8.08 -10.05 4.38
CA ALA A 177 8.90 -11.01 3.65
C ALA A 177 9.15 -10.59 2.20
N VAL A 178 8.09 -10.15 1.49
CA VAL A 178 8.21 -9.73 0.08
C VAL A 178 8.85 -8.34 -0.06
N ALA A 179 8.61 -7.42 0.88
CA ALA A 179 9.27 -6.11 0.87
C ALA A 179 10.79 -6.21 0.99
N LEU A 180 11.29 -7.21 1.71
CA LEU A 180 12.73 -7.48 1.85
C LEU A 180 13.39 -7.99 0.56
N ALA A 181 12.64 -8.43 -0.46
CA ALA A 181 13.22 -8.93 -1.71
C ALA A 181 14.07 -7.86 -2.43
N TYR A 182 13.61 -6.62 -2.47
CA TYR A 182 14.34 -5.52 -3.13
C TYR A 182 15.70 -5.24 -2.45
N PRO A 183 15.79 -4.96 -1.14
CA PRO A 183 17.07 -4.74 -0.49
C PRO A 183 17.99 -5.96 -0.54
N ILE A 184 17.47 -7.18 -0.49
CA ILE A 184 18.28 -8.40 -0.65
C ILE A 184 18.96 -8.42 -2.02
N ILE A 185 18.20 -8.20 -3.12
CA ILE A 185 18.76 -8.17 -4.47
C ILE A 185 19.76 -7.02 -4.63
N SER A 186 19.49 -5.85 -4.09
CA SER A 186 20.40 -4.72 -4.12
C SER A 186 21.72 -5.02 -3.40
N LEU A 187 21.68 -5.67 -2.23
CA LEU A 187 22.86 -6.09 -1.48
C LEU A 187 23.66 -7.18 -2.20
N LEU A 188 22.99 -8.12 -2.88
CA LEU A 188 23.65 -9.13 -3.71
C LEU A 188 24.37 -8.48 -4.91
N ARG A 189 23.74 -7.52 -5.57
CA ARG A 189 24.35 -6.76 -6.68
C ARG A 189 25.58 -5.95 -6.22
N THR A 190 25.54 -5.42 -5.00
CA THR A 190 26.66 -4.68 -4.39
C THR A 190 27.65 -5.57 -3.66
N LYS A 191 27.55 -6.90 -3.79
CA LYS A 191 28.43 -7.94 -3.19
C LYS A 191 28.49 -7.88 -1.66
N ARG A 192 27.48 -7.34 -0.99
CA ARG A 192 27.36 -7.33 0.48
C ARG A 192 26.65 -8.60 0.97
N PHE A 193 27.29 -9.76 0.75
CA PHE A 193 26.69 -11.09 0.93
C PHE A 193 26.22 -11.35 2.36
N LEU A 194 26.96 -10.92 3.38
CA LEU A 194 26.56 -11.14 4.78
C LEU A 194 25.24 -10.45 5.12
N LEU A 195 25.09 -9.19 4.72
CA LEU A 195 23.85 -8.44 4.96
C LEU A 195 22.70 -9.02 4.14
N ALA A 196 22.94 -9.43 2.90
CA ALA A 196 21.94 -10.11 2.09
C ALA A 196 21.49 -11.42 2.75
N ALA A 197 22.42 -12.22 3.27
CA ALA A 197 22.11 -13.47 3.98
C ALA A 197 21.29 -13.21 5.25
N LEU A 198 21.64 -12.19 6.05
CA LEU A 198 20.88 -11.82 7.25
C LEU A 198 19.44 -11.41 6.91
N LEU A 199 19.25 -10.53 5.90
CA LEU A 199 17.89 -10.15 5.48
C LEU A 199 17.11 -11.32 4.89
N THR A 200 17.79 -12.23 4.18
CA THR A 200 17.16 -13.46 3.68
C THR A 200 16.71 -14.36 4.83
N LEU A 201 17.51 -14.49 5.87
CA LEU A 201 17.14 -15.26 7.07
C LEU A 201 15.91 -14.66 7.76
N VAL A 202 15.83 -13.33 7.87
CA VAL A 202 14.65 -12.64 8.41
C VAL A 202 13.41 -12.89 7.53
N ALA A 203 13.54 -12.74 6.21
CA ALA A 203 12.43 -13.01 5.29
C ALA A 203 11.94 -14.47 5.36
N LEU A 204 12.88 -15.43 5.41
CA LEU A 204 12.55 -16.85 5.58
C LEU A 204 11.89 -17.13 6.93
N SER A 205 12.29 -16.45 8.00
CA SER A 205 11.67 -16.61 9.32
C SER A 205 10.18 -16.18 9.31
N PHE A 206 9.83 -15.11 8.61
CA PHE A 206 8.43 -14.73 8.38
C PHE A 206 7.67 -15.82 7.61
N VAL A 207 8.25 -16.32 6.51
CA VAL A 207 7.64 -17.40 5.70
C VAL A 207 7.44 -18.67 6.51
N LEU A 208 8.45 -19.08 7.28
CA LEU A 208 8.37 -20.28 8.13
C LEU A 208 7.27 -20.13 9.20
N ASN A 209 7.16 -18.96 9.82
CA ASN A 209 6.06 -18.70 10.76
C ASN A 209 4.70 -18.84 10.09
N MET A 210 4.50 -18.23 8.90
CA MET A 210 3.24 -18.34 8.14
C MET A 210 2.91 -19.78 7.74
N VAL A 211 3.92 -20.62 7.47
CA VAL A 211 3.72 -22.00 7.02
C VAL A 211 3.43 -22.96 8.18
N PHE A 212 4.10 -22.79 9.31
CA PHE A 212 4.06 -23.75 10.41
C PHE A 212 3.23 -23.29 11.61
N VAL A 213 2.97 -21.99 11.74
CA VAL A 213 2.31 -21.41 12.91
C VAL A 213 0.97 -20.76 12.51
N THR A 214 0.99 -19.73 11.64
CA THR A 214 -0.20 -18.90 11.35
C THR A 214 -0.68 -19.07 9.92
N ILE A 215 -1.24 -20.24 9.58
CA ILE A 215 -1.68 -20.51 8.21
C ILE A 215 -2.97 -19.78 7.88
N SER A 216 -2.88 -18.69 7.13
CA SER A 216 -4.01 -18.01 6.51
C SER A 216 -4.19 -18.45 5.05
N ARG A 217 -5.40 -18.91 4.70
CA ARG A 217 -5.76 -19.28 3.31
C ARG A 217 -5.51 -18.11 2.35
N THR A 218 -5.80 -16.88 2.80
CA THR A 218 -5.59 -15.67 2.01
C THR A 218 -4.10 -15.41 1.78
N ALA A 219 -3.25 -15.54 2.80
CA ALA A 219 -1.81 -15.35 2.66
C ALA A 219 -1.16 -16.40 1.74
N LEU A 220 -1.65 -17.64 1.76
CA LEU A 220 -1.18 -18.71 0.84
C LEU A 220 -1.44 -18.39 -0.64
N VAL A 221 -2.45 -17.58 -0.95
CA VAL A 221 -2.73 -17.13 -2.33
C VAL A 221 -2.00 -15.82 -2.64
N THR A 222 -2.02 -14.87 -1.72
CA THR A 222 -1.52 -13.52 -1.99
C THR A 222 0.01 -13.42 -1.98
N ALA A 223 0.71 -14.18 -1.15
CA ALA A 223 2.17 -14.17 -1.14
C ALA A 223 2.78 -14.67 -2.47
N PRO A 224 2.34 -15.81 -3.06
CA PRO A 224 2.78 -16.19 -4.41
C PRO A 224 2.43 -15.16 -5.49
N VAL A 225 1.25 -14.54 -5.44
CA VAL A 225 0.85 -13.51 -6.40
C VAL A 225 1.78 -12.30 -6.33
N THR A 226 2.07 -11.80 -5.13
CA THR A 226 2.97 -10.65 -4.95
C THR A 226 4.42 -10.98 -5.34
N LEU A 227 4.91 -12.18 -5.04
CA LEU A 227 6.22 -12.66 -5.48
C LEU A 227 6.29 -12.81 -7.01
N LEU A 228 5.25 -13.34 -7.64
CA LEU A 228 5.17 -13.46 -9.10
C LEU A 228 5.21 -12.08 -9.76
N VAL A 229 4.41 -11.14 -9.27
CA VAL A 229 4.41 -9.76 -9.78
C VAL A 229 5.80 -9.13 -9.59
N PHE A 230 6.45 -9.33 -8.45
CA PHE A 230 7.84 -8.90 -8.24
C PHE A 230 8.79 -9.48 -9.30
N ALA A 231 8.73 -10.79 -9.50
CA ALA A 231 9.60 -11.49 -10.43
C ALA A 231 9.41 -11.00 -11.87
N LEU A 232 8.15 -10.80 -12.31
CA LEU A 232 7.82 -10.30 -13.64
C LEU A 232 8.34 -8.89 -13.91
N LEU A 233 8.37 -8.02 -12.88
CA LEU A 233 8.81 -6.64 -13.01
C LEU A 233 10.34 -6.48 -12.93
N HIS A 234 11.04 -7.30 -12.16
CA HIS A 234 12.45 -7.07 -11.82
C HIS A 234 13.41 -8.14 -12.34
N MET A 235 12.90 -9.25 -12.91
CA MET A 235 13.72 -10.38 -13.33
C MET A 235 13.55 -10.69 -14.81
N LYS A 236 14.59 -11.24 -15.44
CA LYS A 236 14.49 -11.79 -16.79
C LYS A 236 13.54 -12.99 -16.78
N TRP A 237 12.75 -13.16 -17.86
CA TRP A 237 11.72 -14.20 -17.95
C TRP A 237 12.24 -15.62 -17.61
N ARG A 238 13.50 -15.93 -18.00
CA ARG A 238 14.14 -17.22 -17.63
C ARG A 238 14.25 -17.41 -16.12
N ASN A 239 14.63 -16.37 -15.39
CA ASN A 239 14.71 -16.40 -13.92
C ASN A 239 13.32 -16.47 -13.28
N VAL A 240 12.31 -15.86 -13.91
CA VAL A 240 10.90 -15.99 -13.48
C VAL A 240 10.46 -17.46 -13.57
N VAL A 241 10.71 -18.11 -14.71
CA VAL A 241 10.37 -19.54 -14.89
C VAL A 241 11.10 -20.42 -13.87
N VAL A 242 12.41 -20.21 -13.69
CA VAL A 242 13.19 -20.95 -12.68
C VAL A 242 12.63 -20.72 -11.28
N GLY A 243 12.32 -19.47 -10.94
CA GLY A 243 11.71 -19.10 -9.65
C GLY A 243 10.35 -19.78 -9.44
N LEU A 244 9.50 -19.81 -10.46
CA LEU A 244 8.21 -20.52 -10.42
C LEU A 244 8.38 -22.01 -10.21
N CYS A 245 9.31 -22.65 -10.94
CA CYS A 245 9.60 -24.07 -10.77
C CYS A 245 10.12 -24.38 -9.34
N LEU A 246 11.02 -23.54 -8.82
CA LEU A 246 11.53 -23.69 -7.45
C LEU A 246 10.41 -23.46 -6.41
N THR A 247 9.56 -22.48 -6.61
CA THR A 247 8.42 -22.21 -5.72
C THR A 247 7.42 -23.37 -5.74
N ALA A 248 7.14 -23.93 -6.91
CA ALA A 248 6.28 -25.11 -7.05
C ALA A 248 6.88 -26.34 -6.36
N LEU A 249 8.19 -26.58 -6.54
CA LEU A 249 8.90 -27.67 -5.87
C LEU A 249 8.89 -27.51 -4.35
N LEU A 250 9.23 -26.33 -3.85
CA LEU A 250 9.19 -26.02 -2.42
C LEU A 250 7.77 -26.14 -1.87
N GLY A 251 6.76 -25.65 -2.60
CA GLY A 251 5.35 -25.80 -2.25
C GLY A 251 4.94 -27.27 -2.12
N ALA A 252 5.38 -28.13 -3.05
CA ALA A 252 5.14 -29.56 -3.00
C ALA A 252 5.85 -30.21 -1.80
N LEU A 253 7.10 -29.84 -1.51
CA LEU A 253 7.82 -30.31 -0.34
C LEU A 253 7.16 -29.89 0.97
N VAL A 254 6.77 -28.62 1.09
CA VAL A 254 6.05 -28.09 2.26
C VAL A 254 4.70 -28.78 2.42
N TRP A 255 3.96 -29.01 1.32
CA TRP A 255 2.67 -29.72 1.35
C TRP A 255 2.85 -31.17 1.87
N THR A 256 3.91 -31.85 1.47
CA THR A 256 4.21 -33.20 2.00
C THR A 256 4.67 -33.18 3.45
N ALA A 257 5.41 -32.16 3.87
CA ALA A 257 5.95 -32.04 5.23
C ALA A 257 4.94 -31.51 6.26
N SER A 258 3.94 -30.73 5.84
CA SER A 258 2.97 -30.09 6.76
C SER A 258 1.62 -30.82 6.75
N PRO A 259 1.29 -31.61 7.80
CA PRO A 259 -0.06 -32.19 7.96
C PRO A 259 -1.14 -31.13 8.06
N HIS A 260 -0.82 -29.99 8.67
CA HIS A 260 -1.74 -28.87 8.83
C HIS A 260 -2.11 -28.24 7.49
N LEU A 261 -1.14 -28.02 6.60
CA LEU A 261 -1.40 -27.53 5.24
C LEU A 261 -2.26 -28.52 4.43
N ARG A 262 -1.97 -29.81 4.52
CA ARG A 262 -2.79 -30.86 3.87
C ARG A 262 -4.23 -30.85 4.38
N ASN A 263 -4.44 -30.77 5.70
CA ASN A 263 -5.76 -30.67 6.28
C ASN A 263 -6.49 -29.42 5.79
N THR A 264 -5.82 -28.27 5.78
CA THR A 264 -6.40 -27.01 5.31
C THR A 264 -6.81 -27.12 3.84
N THR A 265 -5.99 -27.75 2.98
CA THR A 265 -6.33 -27.90 1.54
C THR A 265 -7.43 -28.93 1.30
N SER A 266 -7.43 -30.05 2.02
CA SER A 266 -8.49 -31.08 1.88
C SER A 266 -9.86 -30.60 2.34
N THR A 267 -9.91 -29.66 3.30
CA THR A 267 -11.18 -29.07 3.73
C THR A 267 -11.86 -28.22 2.64
N PHE A 268 -11.11 -27.68 1.64
CA PHE A 268 -11.73 -26.91 0.57
C PHE A 268 -12.77 -27.71 -0.24
N VAL A 269 -12.39 -28.90 -0.67
CA VAL A 269 -13.28 -29.76 -1.47
C VAL A 269 -14.48 -30.20 -0.64
N ARG A 270 -14.22 -30.63 0.60
CA ARG A 270 -15.28 -31.04 1.54
C ARG A 270 -16.24 -29.90 1.86
N ASP A 271 -15.74 -28.69 2.15
CA ASP A 271 -16.54 -27.50 2.45
C ASP A 271 -17.47 -27.16 1.27
N TYR A 272 -16.94 -27.23 0.04
CA TYR A 272 -17.73 -27.00 -1.18
C TYR A 272 -18.82 -28.07 -1.37
N GLN A 273 -18.50 -29.36 -1.17
CA GLN A 273 -19.47 -30.46 -1.30
C GLN A 273 -20.58 -30.33 -0.25
N LEU A 274 -20.23 -30.08 1.01
CA LEU A 274 -21.23 -29.90 2.09
C LEU A 274 -22.18 -28.71 1.82
N TYR A 275 -21.65 -27.62 1.26
CA TYR A 275 -22.45 -26.48 0.85
C TYR A 275 -23.40 -26.89 -0.33
N LYS A 276 -22.85 -27.52 -1.37
CA LYS A 276 -23.61 -27.87 -2.57
C LYS A 276 -24.73 -28.87 -2.28
N GLU A 277 -24.46 -29.89 -1.46
CA GLU A 277 -25.39 -31.00 -1.19
C GLU A 277 -26.39 -30.70 -0.08
N ARG A 278 -25.93 -29.95 0.96
CA ARG A 278 -26.70 -29.77 2.20
C ARG A 278 -26.90 -28.31 2.60
N ASN A 279 -26.45 -27.36 1.78
CA ASN A 279 -26.48 -25.93 2.09
C ASN A 279 -25.84 -25.60 3.46
N MET A 280 -24.80 -26.35 3.86
CA MET A 280 -24.17 -26.15 5.16
C MET A 280 -23.33 -24.86 5.17
N PRO A 281 -23.30 -24.11 6.29
CA PRO A 281 -22.58 -22.85 6.43
C PRO A 281 -21.07 -23.08 6.63
N THR A 282 -20.44 -23.74 5.64
CA THR A 282 -18.99 -23.93 5.60
C THR A 282 -18.27 -22.64 5.16
N SER A 283 -16.98 -22.49 5.49
CA SER A 283 -16.22 -21.28 5.17
C SER A 283 -16.23 -20.90 3.68
N ILE A 284 -16.23 -21.89 2.78
CA ILE A 284 -16.30 -21.66 1.32
C ILE A 284 -17.75 -21.48 0.90
N GLY A 285 -18.66 -22.32 1.41
CA GLY A 285 -20.08 -22.24 1.09
C GLY A 285 -20.69 -20.89 1.42
N LEU A 286 -20.35 -20.33 2.61
CA LEU A 286 -20.79 -19.01 3.00
C LEU A 286 -20.32 -17.93 2.03
N ARG A 287 -19.04 -17.94 1.63
CA ARG A 287 -18.53 -16.95 0.66
C ARG A 287 -19.23 -17.03 -0.69
N LEU A 288 -19.47 -18.24 -1.20
CA LEU A 288 -20.17 -18.44 -2.45
C LEU A 288 -21.62 -17.93 -2.38
N GLU A 289 -22.31 -18.20 -1.27
CA GLU A 289 -23.67 -17.70 -1.05
C GLU A 289 -23.70 -16.18 -0.91
N PHE A 290 -22.73 -15.59 -0.19
CA PHE A 290 -22.61 -14.13 -0.06
C PHE A 290 -22.35 -13.47 -1.42
N TRP A 291 -21.48 -14.03 -2.23
CA TRP A 291 -21.18 -13.49 -3.56
C TRP A 291 -22.37 -13.61 -4.49
N LYS A 292 -23.08 -14.76 -4.46
CA LYS A 292 -24.31 -14.97 -5.26
C LYS A 292 -25.38 -13.94 -4.92
N LYS A 293 -25.69 -13.74 -3.63
CA LYS A 293 -26.65 -12.72 -3.18
C LYS A 293 -26.18 -11.31 -3.54
N SER A 294 -24.90 -11.01 -3.34
CA SER A 294 -24.32 -9.70 -3.67
C SER A 294 -24.46 -9.34 -5.15
N LEU A 295 -24.29 -10.32 -6.05
CA LEU A 295 -24.52 -10.12 -7.49
C LEU A 295 -26.00 -9.88 -7.80
N GLY A 296 -26.92 -10.54 -7.07
CA GLY A 296 -28.36 -10.26 -7.14
C GLY A 296 -28.66 -8.81 -6.76
N PHE A 297 -28.18 -8.35 -5.61
CA PHE A 297 -28.37 -6.97 -5.16
C PHE A 297 -27.77 -5.94 -6.13
N LEU A 298 -26.59 -6.22 -6.71
CA LEU A 298 -26.05 -5.36 -7.76
C LEU A 298 -26.97 -5.31 -9.00
N GLY A 299 -27.59 -6.44 -9.37
CA GLY A 299 -28.56 -6.49 -10.47
C GLY A 299 -29.81 -5.65 -10.24
N GLU A 300 -30.25 -5.53 -8.98
CA GLU A 300 -31.42 -4.71 -8.60
C GLU A 300 -31.13 -3.20 -8.62
N ALA A 301 -29.91 -2.78 -8.26
CA ALA A 301 -29.49 -1.37 -8.23
C ALA A 301 -28.09 -1.18 -8.85
N PRO A 302 -27.91 -1.35 -10.18
CA PRO A 302 -26.59 -1.49 -10.77
C PRO A 302 -25.76 -0.20 -10.80
N VAL A 303 -26.38 1.00 -10.87
CA VAL A 303 -25.66 2.26 -11.13
C VAL A 303 -25.11 2.86 -9.85
N ILE A 304 -25.96 3.10 -8.85
CA ILE A 304 -25.63 3.79 -7.60
C ILE A 304 -25.75 2.89 -6.36
N GLY A 305 -26.11 1.62 -6.54
CA GLY A 305 -26.31 0.67 -5.44
C GLY A 305 -27.48 1.03 -4.51
N HIS A 306 -27.55 0.32 -3.39
CA HIS A 306 -28.61 0.48 -2.38
C HIS A 306 -28.28 1.53 -1.29
N GLY A 307 -27.17 2.27 -1.44
CA GLY A 307 -26.74 3.28 -0.47
C GLY A 307 -25.87 2.74 0.68
N THR A 308 -25.28 3.66 1.38
CA THR A 308 -24.31 3.38 2.45
C THR A 308 -24.97 2.68 3.63
N GLY A 309 -24.39 1.55 4.08
CA GLY A 309 -24.84 0.77 5.23
C GLY A 309 -25.99 -0.22 4.92
N SER A 310 -26.37 -0.39 3.65
CA SER A 310 -27.50 -1.25 3.21
C SER A 310 -27.23 -2.75 3.32
N ILE A 311 -25.96 -3.19 3.34
CA ILE A 311 -25.58 -4.60 3.20
C ILE A 311 -26.35 -5.51 4.16
N ARG A 312 -26.31 -5.23 5.46
CA ARG A 312 -26.94 -6.09 6.47
C ARG A 312 -28.45 -6.24 6.25
N GLY A 313 -29.15 -5.14 5.99
CA GLY A 313 -30.58 -5.15 5.77
C GLY A 313 -30.97 -5.97 4.53
N LEU A 314 -30.20 -5.87 3.46
CA LEU A 314 -30.42 -6.68 2.24
C LEU A 314 -30.21 -8.19 2.51
N PHE A 315 -29.17 -8.55 3.27
CA PHE A 315 -28.97 -9.95 3.65
C PHE A 315 -30.05 -10.45 4.61
N GLU A 316 -30.60 -9.63 5.48
CA GLU A 316 -31.75 -9.96 6.33
C GLU A 316 -33.00 -10.25 5.50
N GLN A 317 -33.30 -9.43 4.49
CA GLN A 317 -34.45 -9.64 3.58
C GLN A 317 -34.28 -10.88 2.68
N ALA A 318 -33.03 -11.15 2.23
CA ALA A 318 -32.71 -12.28 1.38
C ALA A 318 -32.42 -13.58 2.13
N ALA A 319 -32.55 -13.60 3.47
CA ALA A 319 -32.33 -14.80 4.26
C ALA A 319 -33.45 -15.81 4.04
N THR A 320 -33.09 -17.04 3.66
CA THR A 320 -34.03 -18.12 3.38
C THR A 320 -33.60 -19.45 4.01
N GLY A 321 -34.56 -20.32 4.34
CA GLY A 321 -34.26 -21.62 4.93
C GLY A 321 -34.16 -21.60 6.47
N SER A 322 -33.59 -22.66 7.05
CA SER A 322 -33.38 -22.76 8.48
C SER A 322 -32.12 -22.01 8.91
N ARG A 323 -32.03 -21.57 10.18
CA ARG A 323 -30.86 -20.89 10.73
C ARG A 323 -29.53 -21.67 10.64
N LEU A 324 -29.61 -22.95 10.26
CA LEU A 324 -28.43 -23.83 10.10
C LEU A 324 -27.93 -23.91 8.65
N THR A 325 -28.49 -23.12 7.73
CA THR A 325 -28.12 -23.14 6.32
C THR A 325 -27.36 -21.90 5.91
N ALA A 326 -26.45 -22.00 4.93
CA ALA A 326 -25.70 -20.88 4.41
C ALA A 326 -26.60 -19.78 3.82
N SER A 327 -27.76 -20.14 3.26
CA SER A 327 -28.73 -19.19 2.72
C SER A 327 -29.46 -18.36 3.77
N ALA A 328 -29.45 -18.77 5.03
CA ALA A 328 -30.05 -18.03 6.14
C ALA A 328 -29.06 -17.07 6.84
N GLU A 329 -27.78 -17.10 6.47
CA GLU A 329 -26.77 -16.30 7.14
C GLU A 329 -26.91 -14.80 6.81
N ILE A 330 -26.86 -13.98 7.89
CA ILE A 330 -27.00 -12.51 7.82
C ILE A 330 -25.65 -11.88 8.14
N ILE A 331 -25.14 -11.08 7.22
CA ILE A 331 -23.81 -10.47 7.33
C ILE A 331 -23.83 -8.98 7.03
N GLY A 332 -22.81 -8.27 7.54
CA GLY A 332 -22.51 -6.87 7.19
C GLY A 332 -21.33 -6.72 6.20
N ASN A 333 -20.66 -7.83 5.84
CA ASN A 333 -19.50 -7.82 4.93
C ASN A 333 -19.51 -9.07 4.04
N PRO A 334 -19.63 -8.92 2.70
CA PRO A 334 -19.69 -10.06 1.77
C PRO A 334 -18.34 -10.77 1.55
N HIS A 335 -17.31 -10.41 2.28
CA HIS A 335 -15.95 -10.92 2.16
C HIS A 335 -15.38 -10.79 0.73
N ASN A 336 -15.67 -9.67 0.10
CA ASN A 336 -15.09 -9.24 -1.18
C ASN A 336 -15.27 -7.73 -1.29
N GLN A 337 -14.17 -6.99 -1.44
CA GLN A 337 -14.19 -5.53 -1.47
C GLN A 337 -15.02 -4.98 -2.62
N THR A 338 -14.90 -5.57 -3.81
CA THR A 338 -15.64 -5.12 -4.99
C THR A 338 -17.14 -5.29 -4.78
N LEU A 339 -17.58 -6.44 -4.26
CA LEU A 339 -18.99 -6.69 -3.97
C LEU A 339 -19.52 -5.81 -2.83
N ASN A 340 -18.71 -5.58 -1.81
CA ASN A 340 -19.06 -4.65 -0.72
C ASN A 340 -19.35 -3.24 -1.25
N VAL A 341 -18.49 -2.76 -2.14
CA VAL A 341 -18.65 -1.46 -2.81
C VAL A 341 -19.82 -1.47 -3.79
N ALA A 342 -19.95 -2.54 -4.57
CA ALA A 342 -21.02 -2.72 -5.57
C ALA A 342 -22.43 -2.66 -4.96
N ILE A 343 -22.64 -3.35 -3.85
CA ILE A 343 -23.94 -3.34 -3.15
C ILE A 343 -24.30 -1.92 -2.72
N GLN A 344 -23.36 -1.20 -2.14
CA GLN A 344 -23.62 0.12 -1.55
C GLN A 344 -23.68 1.23 -2.60
N TRP A 345 -22.78 1.22 -3.60
CA TRP A 345 -22.61 2.35 -4.54
C TRP A 345 -22.57 1.96 -6.01
N GLY A 346 -22.98 0.74 -6.34
CA GLY A 346 -23.10 0.24 -7.72
C GLY A 346 -21.82 0.30 -8.53
N ILE A 347 -21.98 0.40 -9.84
CA ILE A 347 -20.86 0.56 -10.80
C ILE A 347 -20.09 1.86 -10.55
N LEU A 348 -20.76 2.93 -10.10
CA LEU A 348 -20.09 4.18 -9.76
C LEU A 348 -19.04 3.97 -8.65
N GLY A 349 -19.40 3.25 -7.58
CA GLY A 349 -18.47 2.89 -6.51
C GLY A 349 -17.31 2.03 -6.99
N ILE A 350 -17.61 1.02 -7.82
CA ILE A 350 -16.58 0.16 -8.43
C ILE A 350 -15.61 1.01 -9.26
N ALA A 351 -16.10 1.91 -10.08
CA ALA A 351 -15.27 2.78 -10.91
C ALA A 351 -14.32 3.64 -10.08
N VAL A 352 -14.80 4.26 -9.00
CA VAL A 352 -13.96 5.06 -8.10
C VAL A 352 -12.91 4.19 -7.38
N LEU A 353 -13.29 3.01 -6.89
CA LEU A 353 -12.39 2.06 -6.23
C LEU A 353 -11.26 1.63 -7.15
N TYR A 354 -11.60 1.17 -8.36
CA TYR A 354 -10.60 0.67 -9.32
C TYR A 354 -9.74 1.80 -9.89
N ALA A 355 -10.32 2.98 -10.12
CA ALA A 355 -9.54 4.16 -10.48
C ALA A 355 -8.54 4.52 -9.37
N MET A 356 -8.94 4.49 -8.10
CA MET A 356 -8.04 4.75 -6.97
C MET A 356 -6.87 3.76 -6.94
N TRP A 357 -7.14 2.45 -7.04
CA TRP A 357 -6.08 1.44 -7.10
C TRP A 357 -5.17 1.63 -8.32
N LEU A 358 -5.74 1.91 -9.49
CA LEU A 358 -4.98 2.12 -10.72
C LEU A 358 -4.06 3.34 -10.62
N PHE A 359 -4.57 4.50 -10.20
CA PHE A 359 -3.74 5.71 -10.10
C PHE A 359 -2.67 5.58 -9.01
N HIS A 360 -2.97 4.90 -7.89
CA HIS A 360 -1.96 4.58 -6.89
C HIS A 360 -0.91 3.59 -7.42
N LEU A 361 -1.29 2.59 -8.21
CA LEU A 361 -0.35 1.66 -8.85
C LEU A 361 0.58 2.38 -9.83
N LEU A 362 0.02 3.25 -10.69
CA LEU A 362 0.78 4.05 -11.67
C LEU A 362 1.74 5.04 -11.02
N LEU A 363 1.44 5.50 -9.80
CA LEU A 363 2.33 6.37 -9.04
C LEU A 363 3.69 5.72 -8.78
N PHE A 364 3.71 4.40 -8.55
CA PHE A 364 4.89 3.62 -8.18
C PHE A 364 5.71 3.07 -9.35
N GLY A 365 5.53 3.62 -10.56
CA GLY A 365 6.42 3.33 -11.68
C GLY A 365 7.83 3.86 -11.41
N GLY A 366 8.84 2.98 -11.39
CA GLY A 366 10.24 3.33 -11.16
C GLY A 366 11.01 2.23 -10.41
N ASP A 367 12.36 2.32 -10.46
CA ASP A 367 13.25 1.34 -9.82
C ASP A 367 13.86 1.94 -8.54
N SER A 368 13.03 2.05 -7.50
CA SER A 368 13.47 2.43 -6.15
C SER A 368 12.82 1.57 -5.09
N GLN A 369 13.50 1.39 -3.95
CA GLN A 369 12.96 0.64 -2.81
C GLN A 369 11.60 1.20 -2.35
N VAL A 370 11.45 2.52 -2.35
CA VAL A 370 10.21 3.17 -1.89
C VAL A 370 9.08 2.93 -2.89
N ALA A 371 9.37 3.04 -4.20
CA ALA A 371 8.39 2.69 -5.24
C ALA A 371 7.98 1.23 -5.14
N TRP A 372 8.93 0.32 -4.88
CA TRP A 372 8.63 -1.09 -4.67
C TRP A 372 7.68 -1.33 -3.48
N ILE A 373 7.96 -0.71 -2.31
CA ILE A 373 7.10 -0.85 -1.12
C ILE A 373 5.68 -0.37 -1.43
N GLY A 374 5.53 0.82 -2.01
CA GLY A 374 4.21 1.37 -2.35
C GLY A 374 3.46 0.50 -3.36
N PHE A 375 4.14 0.04 -4.41
CA PHE A 375 3.60 -0.88 -5.40
C PHE A 375 3.10 -2.19 -4.74
N LEU A 376 3.93 -2.80 -3.90
CA LEU A 376 3.61 -4.03 -3.18
C LEU A 376 2.36 -3.88 -2.31
N VAL A 377 2.23 -2.76 -1.58
CA VAL A 377 1.07 -2.48 -0.74
C VAL A 377 -0.22 -2.39 -1.56
N VAL A 378 -0.19 -1.73 -2.74
CA VAL A 378 -1.36 -1.67 -3.63
C VAL A 378 -1.71 -3.05 -4.16
N VAL A 379 -0.74 -3.81 -4.66
CA VAL A 379 -0.96 -5.17 -5.22
C VAL A 379 -1.47 -6.11 -4.14
N GLN A 380 -0.90 -6.08 -2.94
CA GLN A 380 -1.36 -6.93 -1.84
C GLN A 380 -2.80 -6.58 -1.45
N ASN A 381 -3.12 -5.29 -1.24
CA ASN A 381 -4.47 -4.88 -0.89
C ASN A 381 -5.49 -5.28 -1.97
N PHE A 382 -5.15 -5.06 -3.24
CA PHE A 382 -5.99 -5.51 -4.36
C PHE A 382 -6.24 -7.02 -4.34
N ALA A 383 -5.17 -7.83 -4.26
CA ALA A 383 -5.26 -9.28 -4.30
C ALA A 383 -6.03 -9.86 -3.09
N THR A 384 -5.76 -9.34 -1.89
CA THR A 384 -6.46 -9.79 -0.68
C THR A 384 -7.92 -9.34 -0.66
N SER A 385 -8.24 -8.22 -1.28
CA SER A 385 -9.58 -7.65 -1.40
C SER A 385 -10.54 -8.50 -2.27
N LEU A 386 -10.02 -9.47 -3.00
CA LEU A 386 -10.84 -10.48 -3.68
C LEU A 386 -11.43 -11.50 -2.70
N PHE A 387 -10.88 -11.65 -1.52
CA PHE A 387 -11.27 -12.66 -0.52
C PHE A 387 -11.80 -12.07 0.78
N ASN A 388 -11.71 -10.76 0.98
CA ASN A 388 -12.31 -10.01 2.09
C ASN A 388 -12.44 -8.52 1.71
N SER A 389 -13.07 -7.69 2.54
CA SER A 389 -13.14 -6.23 2.34
C SER A 389 -11.94 -5.52 2.98
N HIS A 390 -10.71 -5.91 2.59
CA HIS A 390 -9.47 -5.54 3.26
C HIS A 390 -9.14 -4.04 3.22
N LEU A 391 -9.65 -3.30 2.24
CA LEU A 391 -9.52 -1.84 2.27
C LEU A 391 -10.33 -1.23 3.43
N PHE A 392 -11.43 -1.86 3.80
CA PHE A 392 -12.32 -1.41 4.87
C PHE A 392 -11.97 -2.02 6.23
N ASP A 393 -11.28 -3.15 6.26
CA ASP A 393 -10.77 -3.74 7.49
C ASP A 393 -9.75 -2.81 8.16
N PHE A 394 -9.59 -2.92 9.47
CA PHE A 394 -8.75 -1.97 10.19
C PHE A 394 -7.29 -2.12 9.77
N ASN A 395 -6.75 -3.30 9.89
CA ASN A 395 -5.31 -3.53 9.76
C ASN A 395 -4.81 -3.32 8.32
N GLU A 396 -5.39 -4.05 7.37
CA GLU A 396 -5.02 -3.98 5.96
C GLU A 396 -5.35 -2.62 5.33
N GLY A 397 -6.43 -2.00 5.77
CA GLY A 397 -6.77 -0.64 5.35
C GLY A 397 -5.75 0.40 5.83
N TRP A 398 -5.24 0.29 7.07
CA TRP A 398 -4.18 1.18 7.54
C TRP A 398 -2.82 0.87 6.93
N ILE A 399 -2.50 -0.40 6.64
CA ILE A 399 -1.32 -0.76 5.83
C ILE A 399 -1.40 -0.04 4.47
N TYR A 400 -2.58 -0.06 3.83
CA TYR A 400 -2.77 0.63 2.55
C TYR A 400 -2.60 2.15 2.68
N VAL A 401 -3.26 2.79 3.65
CA VAL A 401 -3.21 4.25 3.84
C VAL A 401 -1.80 4.72 4.17
N LEU A 402 -1.12 4.08 5.12
CA LEU A 402 0.24 4.43 5.50
C LEU A 402 1.23 4.11 4.37
N GLY A 403 1.16 2.91 3.80
CA GLY A 403 2.09 2.46 2.77
C GLY A 403 2.00 3.31 1.50
N VAL A 404 0.80 3.51 0.97
CA VAL A 404 0.59 4.32 -0.24
C VAL A 404 0.86 5.81 0.02
N GLY A 405 0.38 6.33 1.16
CA GLY A 405 0.55 7.76 1.48
C GLY A 405 2.02 8.14 1.64
N ILE A 406 2.77 7.35 2.40
CA ILE A 406 4.19 7.62 2.69
C ILE A 406 5.06 7.37 1.45
N ALA A 407 4.95 6.16 0.86
CA ALA A 407 5.74 5.84 -0.33
C ALA A 407 5.39 6.76 -1.51
N GLY A 408 4.11 7.09 -1.68
CA GLY A 408 3.63 7.95 -2.76
C GLY A 408 4.15 9.37 -2.64
N GLY A 409 4.15 9.95 -1.43
CA GLY A 409 4.74 11.25 -1.17
C GLY A 409 6.23 11.29 -1.52
N MET A 410 6.99 10.32 -1.02
CA MET A 410 8.43 10.22 -1.29
C MET A 410 8.76 10.03 -2.79
N VAL A 411 8.00 9.18 -3.49
CA VAL A 411 8.20 8.95 -4.94
C VAL A 411 7.86 10.22 -5.73
N SER A 412 6.82 10.95 -5.32
CA SER A 412 6.46 12.23 -5.94
C SER A 412 7.57 13.28 -5.77
N ALA A 413 8.17 13.38 -4.57
CA ALA A 413 9.30 14.27 -4.30
C ALA A 413 10.49 13.95 -5.23
N ILE A 414 10.89 12.69 -5.34
CA ILE A 414 12.01 12.25 -6.20
C ILE A 414 11.76 12.60 -7.67
N LYS A 415 10.52 12.47 -8.16
CA LYS A 415 10.17 12.79 -9.56
C LYS A 415 10.18 14.29 -9.85
N THR A 416 9.98 15.13 -8.84
CA THR A 416 9.88 16.60 -9.01
C THR A 416 11.24 17.29 -8.97
N GLU A 417 12.21 16.80 -8.21
CA GLU A 417 13.56 17.39 -8.12
C GLU A 417 14.30 17.57 -9.47
N PRO A 418 14.35 16.57 -10.36
CA PRO A 418 15.02 16.73 -11.66
C PRO A 418 14.34 17.75 -12.58
N MET A 419 13.01 17.90 -12.48
CA MET A 419 12.26 18.87 -13.30
C MET A 419 12.56 20.30 -12.86
N ILE A 420 12.64 20.55 -11.55
CA ILE A 420 12.98 21.89 -10.98
C ILE A 420 14.42 22.24 -11.36
N SER A 421 15.38 21.31 -11.19
CA SER A 421 16.76 21.53 -11.56
C SER A 421 16.96 21.83 -13.05
N SER A 422 16.24 21.14 -13.91
CA SER A 422 16.29 21.34 -15.37
C SER A 422 15.59 22.64 -15.81
N ALA A 423 14.54 23.08 -15.10
CA ALA A 423 13.86 24.35 -15.35
C ALA A 423 14.76 25.55 -14.93
N LEU A 424 15.37 25.48 -13.75
CA LEU A 424 16.33 26.49 -13.29
C LEU A 424 17.57 26.57 -14.18
N ALA A 425 18.08 25.45 -14.70
CA ALA A 425 19.16 25.42 -15.65
C ALA A 425 18.81 26.04 -17.01
N ARG A 426 17.54 25.97 -17.42
CA ARG A 426 17.06 26.65 -18.66
C ARG A 426 16.88 28.15 -18.48
N GLU A 427 16.46 28.61 -17.30
CA GLU A 427 16.34 30.04 -16.97
C GLU A 427 17.70 30.73 -16.77
N SER A 428 18.75 29.99 -16.42
CA SER A 428 20.10 30.50 -16.21
C SER A 428 20.94 30.60 -17.48
N VAL A 429 20.43 30.24 -18.67
CA VAL A 429 21.11 30.49 -19.95
C VAL A 429 20.91 31.97 -20.27
N PRO A 430 21.99 32.81 -20.29
CA PRO A 430 21.89 34.20 -20.67
C PRO A 430 21.36 34.26 -22.12
N VAL A 431 20.32 35.03 -22.33
CA VAL A 431 19.94 35.46 -23.68
C VAL A 431 21.12 36.28 -24.20
N GLU A 432 21.97 35.67 -25.04
CA GLU A 432 22.97 36.47 -25.79
C GLU A 432 22.23 37.54 -26.53
N GLY A 433 22.43 38.78 -26.06
CA GLY A 433 21.84 39.97 -26.67
C GLY A 433 22.24 40.06 -28.11
N THR A 434 21.27 40.17 -29.00
CA THR A 434 21.42 40.65 -30.34
C THR A 434 22.03 42.05 -30.30
N SER A 435 23.34 42.15 -30.39
CA SER A 435 24.02 43.42 -30.67
C SER A 435 23.92 43.65 -32.15
N ASN A 436 23.00 44.51 -32.54
CA ASN A 436 23.05 45.20 -33.84
C ASN A 436 24.27 46.07 -33.91
N ALA A 437 25.23 45.72 -34.76
CA ALA A 437 26.26 46.65 -35.20
C ALA A 437 26.30 46.66 -36.74
N CYS A 438 26.06 47.87 -37.25
CA CYS A 438 26.13 48.31 -38.66
C CYS A 438 27.42 47.83 -39.38
N GLY A 439 27.24 47.44 -40.65
CA GLY A 439 28.32 47.26 -41.66
C GLY A 439 28.75 48.59 -42.25
N PRO A 440 29.39 48.64 -43.44
CA PRO A 440 30.48 47.89 -44.09
C PRO A 440 31.65 48.83 -44.44
N PRO A 441 32.65 48.70 -45.39
CA PRO A 441 32.64 47.99 -46.67
C PRO A 441 33.95 47.29 -47.17
N PHE A 442 33.79 46.51 -48.25
CA PHE A 442 34.73 46.25 -49.35
C PHE A 442 36.18 45.79 -49.16
N ALA A 443 36.52 44.60 -49.68
CA ALA A 443 37.44 44.35 -50.79
C ALA A 443 37.64 42.86 -51.09
N LEU A 444 37.51 42.53 -52.34
CA LEU A 444 37.93 41.28 -53.04
C LEU A 444 39.38 41.48 -53.53
N PRO A 445 40.08 40.53 -54.21
CA PRO A 445 40.12 39.06 -54.18
C PRO A 445 41.56 38.49 -54.25
N GLY A 446 41.75 37.19 -54.18
CA GLY A 446 43.04 36.62 -54.61
C GLY A 446 43.30 35.18 -54.20
N SER A 447 42.97 34.30 -55.13
CA SER A 447 43.78 33.20 -55.73
C SER A 447 44.17 31.97 -54.88
N LEU A 448 43.64 30.86 -55.23
CA LEU A 448 44.27 29.67 -55.88
C LEU A 448 45.28 28.83 -55.04
N ARG A 449 44.92 27.62 -54.90
CA ARG A 449 45.57 26.32 -55.22
C ARG A 449 45.29 25.30 -54.09
N ARG A 450 44.59 24.26 -54.48
CA ARG A 450 44.91 22.96 -55.08
C ARG A 450 45.70 22.02 -54.25
N ASN A 451 45.12 20.85 -54.22
CA ASN A 451 45.62 19.48 -54.08
C ASN A 451 45.28 18.72 -52.76
N GLY A 452 44.41 17.80 -52.96
CA GLY A 452 44.32 16.49 -52.34
C GLY A 452 45.49 15.57 -52.80
N PRO A 453 45.39 14.22 -52.77
CA PRO A 453 44.52 13.32 -51.99
C PRO A 453 45.34 12.18 -51.30
N GLU A 454 44.64 11.09 -51.01
CA GLU A 454 45.19 9.71 -50.72
C GLU A 454 45.57 9.44 -49.25
N ASN A 455 45.25 8.39 -48.67
CA ASN A 455 44.86 7.04 -48.92
C ASN A 455 44.92 6.23 -47.60
N MET A 456 43.97 5.39 -47.45
CA MET A 456 44.07 3.95 -47.19
C MET A 456 44.65 3.41 -45.85
N ARG A 457 43.77 2.57 -45.30
CA ARG A 457 43.93 1.18 -44.82
C ARG A 457 44.23 0.93 -43.38
N GLN A 458 43.29 0.18 -42.86
CA GLN A 458 43.39 -1.17 -42.24
C GLN A 458 44.11 -1.25 -40.89
N SER A 459 43.41 -1.62 -39.87
CA SER A 459 43.15 -3.00 -39.46
C SER A 459 42.10 -3.02 -38.34
#